data_ecb8a79c7ce31bfc5e04cdec3cfa256e
#
_entry.id   ecb8a79c7ce31bfc5e04cdec3cfa256e
#
_cell.length_a   1.000
_cell.length_b   1.000
_cell.length_c   1.000
_cell.angle_alpha   90.00
_cell.angle_beta   90.00
_cell.angle_gamma   90.00
#
_symmetry.space_group_name_H-M   'P 1'
#
loop_
_entity.id
_entity.type
_entity.pdbx_description
1 polymer ?
#
loop_
_entity_poly.entity_id
_entity_poly.type
_entity_poly.pdbx_seq_one_letter_code
_entity_poly.pdbx_strand_id
1 'polypeptide(L)'
;CTAAPYCENFDLGTGTWTNNGWVNDAGGTTSGSTGPTDDITGGGFYMYYETSTGYAPTVDITSECLDISSLAAPTLSFYNHMYGATTGDLNVYVNGNLEWTMSGDQGPQWNWVQVDLSAYGGQNVTIMIEAVYGGSYTGDIAIDNVCVDELLVISGCTDPMALNYDATANNDDGTCAYCTGTFITLSMVDSYGDGWNGATWTATGSSTGTVYGPYTIASGAAATEMICMDDDCYDIIAGGGSWDAEVSWYAISPLGDTLASGGAPFSDNMSVNAFCPTYGC
;
A
#
# COMPACT_ATOMS: atom_id res chain seq x y z
N CYS A 1 19.54 -8.99 29.69
CA CYS A 1 18.82 -8.60 28.48
C CYS A 1 17.32 -8.66 28.73
N THR A 2 16.59 -7.72 28.14
CA THR A 2 15.13 -7.73 28.17
C THR A 2 14.61 -8.80 27.20
N ALA A 3 13.66 -9.63 27.63
CA ALA A 3 13.12 -10.70 26.79
C ALA A 3 12.18 -10.12 25.72
N ALA A 4 12.31 -10.56 24.47
CA ALA A 4 11.31 -10.30 23.43
C ALA A 4 10.07 -11.21 23.64
N PRO A 5 8.85 -10.78 23.20
CA PRO A 5 8.60 -9.56 22.41
C PRO A 5 8.82 -8.26 23.18
N TYR A 6 9.33 -7.26 22.50
CA TYR A 6 9.64 -5.94 23.04
C TYR A 6 9.25 -4.86 22.04
N CYS A 7 8.62 -3.79 22.50
CA CYS A 7 8.29 -2.61 21.67
C CYS A 7 8.62 -1.33 22.42
N GLU A 8 9.09 -0.33 21.68
CA GLU A 8 9.28 1.05 22.12
C GLU A 8 8.53 2.00 21.18
N ASN A 9 7.58 2.75 21.73
CA ASN A 9 6.75 3.69 20.98
C ASN A 9 7.13 5.16 21.25
N PHE A 10 8.15 5.37 22.04
CA PHE A 10 8.70 6.70 22.39
C PHE A 10 7.74 7.69 23.07
N ASP A 11 6.51 7.32 23.40
CA ASP A 11 5.54 8.19 24.08
C ASP A 11 5.99 8.67 25.47
N LEU A 12 6.85 7.90 26.10
CA LEU A 12 7.45 8.24 27.40
C LEU A 12 8.94 8.63 27.29
N GLY A 13 9.39 9.05 26.11
CA GLY A 13 10.78 9.33 25.80
C GLY A 13 11.50 8.10 25.21
N THR A 14 12.80 8.01 25.40
CA THR A 14 13.63 6.93 24.83
C THR A 14 13.63 5.63 25.63
N GLY A 15 12.86 5.57 26.71
CA GLY A 15 12.82 4.37 27.57
C GLY A 15 14.22 3.96 28.05
N THR A 16 14.59 2.71 27.75
CA THR A 16 15.92 2.14 28.05
C THR A 16 16.93 2.30 26.92
N TRP A 17 16.55 2.94 25.81
CA TRP A 17 17.44 3.17 24.67
C TRP A 17 18.44 4.28 24.94
N THR A 18 19.68 4.06 24.53
CA THR A 18 20.71 5.10 24.55
C THR A 18 20.55 5.99 23.32
N ASN A 19 20.27 7.26 23.55
CA ASN A 19 20.05 8.25 22.51
C ASN A 19 21.30 9.14 22.33
N ASN A 20 21.74 9.25 21.09
CA ASN A 20 22.85 10.11 20.69
C ASN A 20 22.40 11.04 19.56
N GLY A 21 21.59 12.04 19.91
CA GLY A 21 21.25 13.16 19.03
C GLY A 21 19.85 13.14 18.38
N TRP A 22 19.07 12.09 18.54
CA TRP A 22 17.66 12.13 18.15
C TRP A 22 16.84 13.00 19.10
N VAL A 23 15.82 13.67 18.59
CA VAL A 23 14.88 14.50 19.35
C VAL A 23 13.57 13.72 19.52
N ASN A 24 13.05 13.67 20.74
CA ASN A 24 11.71 13.15 21.02
C ASN A 24 10.71 14.29 20.89
N ASP A 25 9.74 14.18 19.99
CA ASP A 25 8.79 15.24 19.67
C ASP A 25 7.37 14.69 19.45
N ALA A 26 6.40 15.61 19.48
CA ALA A 26 4.98 15.36 19.21
C ALA A 26 4.46 16.41 18.21
N GLY A 27 3.58 16.01 17.31
CA GLY A 27 3.09 16.90 16.26
C GLY A 27 4.09 17.05 15.11
N GLY A 28 4.19 18.22 14.50
CA GLY A 28 5.04 18.42 13.33
C GLY A 28 6.43 18.94 13.66
N THR A 29 7.45 18.54 12.86
CA THR A 29 8.81 19.08 12.97
C THR A 29 8.84 20.59 12.67
N THR A 30 9.90 21.29 13.13
CA THR A 30 9.96 22.75 13.02
C THR A 30 10.18 23.26 11.61
N SER A 31 10.70 22.44 10.71
CA SER A 31 11.00 22.80 9.31
C SER A 31 9.84 22.44 8.37
N GLY A 32 9.51 23.32 7.45
CA GLY A 32 8.48 23.04 6.43
C GLY A 32 9.00 22.15 5.28
N SER A 33 8.12 21.33 4.72
CA SER A 33 8.42 20.43 3.60
C SER A 33 9.42 19.32 3.95
N THR A 34 9.42 18.91 5.21
CA THR A 34 10.21 17.80 5.74
C THR A 34 9.57 17.27 7.03
N GLY A 35 9.92 16.05 7.43
CA GLY A 35 9.45 15.41 8.64
C GLY A 35 7.95 15.11 8.69
N PRO A 36 7.48 14.37 9.71
CA PRO A 36 6.08 14.07 9.92
C PRO A 36 5.29 15.28 10.47
N THR A 37 3.98 15.18 10.44
CA THR A 37 3.05 16.15 11.06
C THR A 37 2.50 15.66 12.40
N ASP A 38 2.67 14.39 12.71
CA ASP A 38 2.29 13.74 13.97
C ASP A 38 2.98 12.36 14.05
N ASP A 39 2.90 11.66 15.19
CA ASP A 39 3.32 10.27 15.32
C ASP A 39 2.44 9.32 14.49
N ILE A 40 2.82 8.04 14.40
CA ILE A 40 2.05 7.06 13.60
C ILE A 40 0.66 6.78 14.16
N THR A 41 0.44 6.95 15.46
CA THR A 41 -0.84 6.67 16.13
C THR A 41 -1.78 7.88 16.19
N GLY A 42 -1.27 9.08 15.98
CA GLY A 42 -1.98 10.36 16.05
C GLY A 42 -2.14 10.90 17.47
N GLY A 43 -1.15 11.67 17.93
CA GLY A 43 -1.17 12.36 19.22
C GLY A 43 -0.23 11.82 20.28
N GLY A 44 0.70 10.92 19.91
CA GLY A 44 1.81 10.46 20.73
C GLY A 44 3.10 11.21 20.48
N PHE A 45 4.22 10.51 20.69
CA PHE A 45 5.58 11.02 20.46
C PHE A 45 6.34 10.06 19.56
N TYR A 46 7.29 10.61 18.81
CA TYR A 46 8.21 9.87 17.95
C TYR A 46 9.63 10.38 18.14
N MET A 47 10.61 9.68 17.58
CA MET A 47 12.00 10.16 17.52
C MET A 47 12.27 10.71 16.13
N TYR A 48 12.90 11.91 16.05
CA TYR A 48 13.36 12.42 14.77
C TYR A 48 14.76 13.02 14.83
N TYR A 49 15.45 13.01 13.70
CA TYR A 49 16.70 13.69 13.47
C TYR A 49 16.40 15.08 12.89
N GLU A 50 16.64 16.12 13.71
CA GLU A 50 16.51 17.54 13.31
C GLU A 50 17.73 17.98 12.52
N THR A 51 17.52 18.35 11.24
CA THR A 51 18.61 18.68 10.31
C THR A 51 18.84 20.17 10.09
N SER A 52 18.03 21.07 10.69
CA SER A 52 18.08 22.51 10.42
C SER A 52 19.08 23.30 11.28
N THR A 53 19.43 22.83 12.49
CA THR A 53 20.31 23.56 13.39
C THR A 53 21.30 22.65 14.11
N GLY A 54 22.59 22.98 14.03
CA GLY A 54 23.62 22.32 14.84
C GLY A 54 23.77 20.81 14.60
N TYR A 55 23.46 20.37 13.39
CA TYR A 55 23.46 18.96 13.01
C TYR A 55 24.82 18.28 13.25
N ALA A 56 24.76 17.05 13.74
CA ALA A 56 25.86 16.10 13.64
C ALA A 56 25.81 15.41 12.28
N PRO A 57 26.93 14.93 11.70
CA PRO A 57 26.90 14.17 10.45
C PRO A 57 26.02 12.92 10.51
N THR A 58 25.90 12.33 11.69
CA THR A 58 25.05 11.19 12.03
C THR A 58 24.51 11.34 13.45
N VAL A 59 23.35 10.78 13.68
CA VAL A 59 22.77 10.56 15.01
C VAL A 59 22.37 9.09 15.12
N ASP A 60 22.41 8.53 16.32
CA ASP A 60 22.02 7.15 16.54
C ASP A 60 21.17 6.97 17.80
N ILE A 61 20.35 5.94 17.80
CA ILE A 61 19.65 5.46 18.99
C ILE A 61 19.86 3.94 19.09
N THR A 62 20.25 3.46 20.26
CA THR A 62 20.68 2.08 20.46
C THR A 62 19.86 1.44 21.58
N SER A 63 19.26 0.28 21.29
CA SER A 63 18.51 -0.49 22.27
C SER A 63 19.41 -1.00 23.41
N GLU A 64 18.79 -1.29 24.55
CA GLU A 64 19.40 -2.23 25.47
C GLU A 64 19.61 -3.61 24.84
N CYS A 65 20.27 -4.49 25.55
CA CYS A 65 20.37 -5.88 25.13
C CYS A 65 19.00 -6.55 25.13
N LEU A 66 18.58 -7.13 24.00
CA LEU A 66 17.33 -7.86 23.83
C LEU A 66 17.62 -9.37 23.70
N ASP A 67 16.89 -10.18 24.45
CA ASP A 67 16.93 -11.64 24.35
C ASP A 67 15.84 -12.12 23.40
N ILE A 68 16.22 -12.54 22.20
CA ILE A 68 15.32 -13.04 21.15
C ILE A 68 15.30 -14.58 21.08
N SER A 69 15.86 -15.28 22.07
CA SER A 69 16.02 -16.73 22.03
C SER A 69 14.70 -17.51 22.07
N SER A 70 13.62 -16.87 22.52
CA SER A 70 12.28 -17.48 22.56
C SER A 70 11.49 -17.35 21.24
N LEU A 71 11.96 -16.51 20.31
CA LEU A 71 11.28 -16.25 19.03
C LEU A 71 11.71 -17.28 17.99
N ALA A 72 10.75 -17.87 17.27
CA ALA A 72 11.00 -18.84 16.22
C ALA A 72 11.37 -18.17 14.89
N ALA A 73 10.78 -17.02 14.61
CA ALA A 73 11.06 -16.18 13.45
C ALA A 73 11.22 -14.69 13.88
N PRO A 74 12.33 -14.37 14.60
CA PRO A 74 12.54 -13.04 15.14
C PRO A 74 12.63 -11.99 14.04
N THR A 75 11.91 -10.89 14.23
CA THR A 75 11.85 -9.77 13.28
C THR A 75 11.91 -8.44 14.04
N LEU A 76 12.68 -7.49 13.53
CA LEU A 76 12.58 -6.10 13.89
C LEU A 76 11.57 -5.42 12.97
N SER A 77 10.61 -4.71 13.53
CA SER A 77 9.70 -3.85 12.76
C SER A 77 9.67 -2.45 13.33
N PHE A 78 9.46 -1.46 12.49
CA PHE A 78 9.34 -0.06 12.89
C PHE A 78 8.68 0.76 11.77
N TYR A 79 8.18 1.94 12.13
CA TYR A 79 7.78 2.95 11.15
C TYR A 79 8.91 3.95 10.94
N ASN A 80 9.13 4.36 9.69
CA ASN A 80 10.00 5.49 9.35
C ASN A 80 9.22 6.53 8.55
N HIS A 81 9.62 7.78 8.72
CA HIS A 81 9.15 8.90 7.92
C HIS A 81 10.38 9.63 7.35
N MET A 82 10.54 9.58 6.03
CA MET A 82 11.68 10.12 5.30
C MET A 82 11.15 11.01 4.18
N TYR A 83 10.75 12.22 4.53
CA TYR A 83 10.19 13.19 3.59
C TYR A 83 11.04 14.45 3.53
N GLY A 84 11.40 14.84 2.31
CA GLY A 84 12.10 16.08 2.03
C GLY A 84 13.22 15.94 1.01
N ALA A 85 13.48 17.03 0.30
CA ALA A 85 14.36 17.03 -0.87
C ALA A 85 15.84 16.72 -0.55
N THR A 86 16.23 16.79 0.72
CA THR A 86 17.62 16.53 1.17
C THR A 86 17.64 15.50 2.31
N THR A 87 16.67 14.59 2.33
CA THR A 87 16.68 13.45 3.24
C THR A 87 17.90 12.58 2.95
N GLY A 88 18.61 12.22 4.03
CA GLY A 88 19.80 11.38 3.96
C GLY A 88 19.49 9.89 4.04
N ASP A 89 20.34 9.14 4.75
CA ASP A 89 20.18 7.71 4.91
C ASP A 89 19.66 7.36 6.30
N LEU A 90 18.87 6.30 6.38
CA LEU A 90 18.47 5.64 7.61
C LEU A 90 19.00 4.21 7.58
N ASN A 91 19.81 3.86 8.58
CA ASN A 91 20.53 2.59 8.68
C ASN A 91 20.11 1.84 9.95
N VAL A 92 19.95 0.52 9.84
CA VAL A 92 19.73 -0.36 10.98
C VAL A 92 20.87 -1.34 11.09
N TYR A 93 21.46 -1.39 12.28
CA TYR A 93 22.53 -2.30 12.63
C TYR A 93 22.08 -3.27 13.73
N VAL A 94 22.42 -4.52 13.58
CA VAL A 94 22.20 -5.58 14.58
C VAL A 94 23.54 -6.12 15.04
N ASN A 95 23.85 -6.00 16.31
CA ASN A 95 25.16 -6.35 16.86
C ASN A 95 26.34 -5.74 16.07
N GLY A 96 26.13 -4.52 15.53
CA GLY A 96 27.12 -3.78 14.74
C GLY A 96 27.20 -4.16 13.26
N ASN A 97 26.41 -5.10 12.77
CA ASN A 97 26.31 -5.43 11.35
C ASN A 97 25.16 -4.62 10.73
N LEU A 98 25.39 -4.03 9.56
CA LEU A 98 24.35 -3.32 8.79
C LEU A 98 23.39 -4.36 8.18
N GLU A 99 22.12 -4.34 8.58
CA GLU A 99 21.08 -5.27 8.12
C GLU A 99 20.06 -4.62 7.20
N TRP A 100 19.87 -3.31 7.34
CA TRP A 100 18.92 -2.59 6.49
C TRP A 100 19.36 -1.13 6.31
N THR A 101 19.03 -0.58 5.13
CA THR A 101 19.28 0.83 4.79
C THR A 101 18.19 1.35 3.86
N MET A 102 17.85 2.63 4.02
CA MET A 102 16.95 3.38 3.14
C MET A 102 17.56 4.76 2.89
N SER A 103 17.49 5.26 1.65
CA SER A 103 18.12 6.53 1.26
C SER A 103 17.14 7.46 0.59
N GLY A 104 17.22 8.75 0.91
CA GLY A 104 16.51 9.81 0.22
C GLY A 104 15.03 9.92 0.58
N ASP A 105 14.33 10.76 -0.20
CA ASP A 105 12.91 11.09 0.00
C ASP A 105 12.00 9.89 -0.30
N GLN A 106 11.20 9.49 0.69
CA GLN A 106 10.22 8.40 0.60
C GLN A 106 8.77 8.91 0.60
N GLY A 107 8.59 10.23 0.51
CA GLY A 107 7.27 10.87 0.55
C GLY A 107 6.76 11.19 1.96
N PRO A 108 5.62 11.91 2.07
CA PRO A 108 5.14 12.48 3.32
C PRO A 108 4.30 11.51 4.16
N GLN A 109 4.58 10.22 4.10
CA GLN A 109 3.88 9.19 4.87
C GLN A 109 4.82 8.42 5.77
N TRP A 110 4.26 7.84 6.84
CA TRP A 110 4.91 6.81 7.61
C TRP A 110 4.96 5.50 6.81
N ASN A 111 6.15 4.92 6.68
CA ASN A 111 6.39 3.66 5.99
C ASN A 111 6.76 2.58 7.00
N TRP A 112 6.05 1.46 6.96
CA TRP A 112 6.37 0.33 7.80
C TRP A 112 7.51 -0.50 7.21
N VAL A 113 8.42 -0.95 8.07
CA VAL A 113 9.61 -1.73 7.71
C VAL A 113 9.67 -2.98 8.57
N GLN A 114 10.08 -4.08 7.96
CA GLN A 114 10.49 -5.30 8.65
C GLN A 114 11.92 -5.68 8.26
N VAL A 115 12.70 -6.09 9.24
CA VAL A 115 14.07 -6.60 9.08
C VAL A 115 14.12 -7.99 9.69
N ASP A 116 14.45 -8.99 8.88
CA ASP A 116 14.58 -10.39 9.33
C ASP A 116 15.79 -10.52 10.25
N LEU A 117 15.55 -11.02 11.47
CA LEU A 117 16.56 -11.30 12.46
C LEU A 117 16.86 -12.81 12.60
N SER A 118 16.41 -13.66 11.69
CA SER A 118 16.58 -15.11 11.76
C SER A 118 18.04 -15.55 11.86
N ALA A 119 18.97 -14.77 11.26
CA ALA A 119 20.41 -15.00 11.37
C ALA A 119 20.95 -14.86 12.82
N TYR A 120 20.19 -14.19 13.67
CA TYR A 120 20.50 -13.96 15.10
C TYR A 120 19.66 -14.85 16.02
N GLY A 121 18.89 -15.78 15.49
CA GLY A 121 18.02 -16.69 16.26
C GLY A 121 18.76 -17.39 17.41
N GLY A 122 18.15 -17.43 18.59
CA GLY A 122 18.74 -18.00 19.78
C GLY A 122 19.83 -17.15 20.46
N GLN A 123 20.04 -15.92 20.01
CA GLN A 123 21.06 -15.01 20.54
C GLN A 123 20.45 -13.81 21.26
N ASN A 124 21.30 -13.05 21.92
CA ASN A 124 20.98 -11.71 22.36
C ASN A 124 21.39 -10.71 21.27
N VAL A 125 20.57 -9.69 21.06
CA VAL A 125 20.85 -8.65 20.07
C VAL A 125 20.82 -7.26 20.69
N THR A 126 21.54 -6.32 20.04
CA THR A 126 21.45 -4.90 20.26
C THR A 126 21.14 -4.26 18.92
N ILE A 127 20.07 -3.48 18.86
CA ILE A 127 19.62 -2.77 17.66
C ILE A 127 20.14 -1.33 17.73
N MET A 128 20.79 -0.85 16.69
CA MET A 128 21.15 0.56 16.55
C MET A 128 20.48 1.10 15.27
N ILE A 129 19.78 2.23 15.39
CA ILE A 129 19.18 2.94 14.26
C ILE A 129 19.91 4.26 14.13
N GLU A 130 20.54 4.46 12.96
CA GLU A 130 21.36 5.62 12.64
C GLU A 130 20.71 6.43 11.52
N ALA A 131 20.56 7.74 11.71
CA ALA A 131 20.23 8.67 10.64
C ALA A 131 21.47 9.45 10.20
N VAL A 132 21.64 9.59 8.88
CA VAL A 132 22.78 10.28 8.24
C VAL A 132 22.28 11.58 7.62
N TYR A 133 23.04 12.66 7.78
CA TYR A 133 22.71 13.97 7.23
C TYR A 133 22.72 13.99 5.70
N GLY A 134 21.64 14.43 5.09
CA GLY A 134 21.50 14.47 3.63
C GLY A 134 21.84 15.81 2.97
N GLY A 135 22.25 16.84 3.75
CA GLY A 135 22.83 18.05 3.19
C GLY A 135 22.11 19.38 3.46
N SER A 136 20.86 19.40 3.97
CA SER A 136 20.12 20.63 4.26
C SER A 136 18.99 20.41 5.28
N TYR A 137 18.31 21.50 5.67
CA TYR A 137 17.22 21.54 6.65
C TYR A 137 15.93 20.83 6.20
N THR A 138 15.82 20.45 4.94
CA THR A 138 14.70 19.68 4.42
C THR A 138 15.00 18.18 4.39
N GLY A 139 15.65 17.67 5.41
CA GLY A 139 16.12 16.30 5.48
C GLY A 139 15.77 15.55 6.75
N ASP A 140 14.76 15.99 7.52
CA ASP A 140 14.39 15.35 8.78
C ASP A 140 13.96 13.91 8.53
N ILE A 141 14.46 13.01 9.37
CA ILE A 141 14.16 11.58 9.37
C ILE A 141 13.52 11.25 10.70
N ALA A 142 12.39 10.54 10.71
CA ALA A 142 11.75 10.12 11.94
C ALA A 142 11.53 8.61 11.99
N ILE A 143 11.47 8.08 13.21
CA ILE A 143 11.15 6.68 13.51
C ILE A 143 10.16 6.60 14.66
N ASP A 144 9.33 5.55 14.63
CA ASP A 144 8.35 5.28 15.67
C ASP A 144 8.01 3.79 15.75
N ASN A 145 7.45 3.35 16.90
CA ASN A 145 6.95 1.99 17.11
C ASN A 145 7.97 0.90 16.75
N VAL A 146 9.15 0.95 17.36
CA VAL A 146 10.22 -0.02 17.13
C VAL A 146 9.97 -1.28 17.96
N CYS A 147 9.66 -2.39 17.29
CA CYS A 147 9.34 -3.68 17.92
C CYS A 147 10.31 -4.78 17.48
N VAL A 148 10.66 -5.66 18.42
CA VAL A 148 11.32 -6.95 18.15
C VAL A 148 10.38 -8.04 18.61
N ASP A 149 9.82 -8.81 17.66
CA ASP A 149 8.76 -9.78 17.88
C ASP A 149 8.86 -10.94 16.88
N GLU A 150 7.91 -11.86 16.92
CA GLU A 150 7.74 -12.86 15.87
C GLU A 150 7.37 -12.20 14.54
N LEU A 151 7.86 -12.74 13.44
CA LEU A 151 7.43 -12.32 12.11
C LEU A 151 5.90 -12.43 11.99
N LEU A 152 5.24 -11.31 11.80
CA LEU A 152 3.82 -11.34 11.45
C LEU A 152 3.70 -11.85 10.00
N VAL A 153 3.36 -13.13 9.86
CA VAL A 153 3.12 -13.73 8.55
C VAL A 153 1.70 -13.38 8.09
N ILE A 154 1.61 -12.55 7.07
CA ILE A 154 0.35 -12.25 6.37
C ILE A 154 0.41 -13.01 5.05
N SER A 155 -0.33 -14.10 4.97
CA SER A 155 -0.39 -14.94 3.78
C SER A 155 -1.38 -14.37 2.76
N GLY A 156 -0.99 -14.33 1.51
CA GLY A 156 -1.78 -13.83 0.40
C GLY A 156 -0.95 -13.77 -0.88
N CYS A 157 -1.54 -13.31 -1.97
CA CYS A 157 -0.81 -13.14 -3.22
C CYS A 157 0.14 -11.93 -3.16
N THR A 158 1.43 -12.15 -3.28
CA THR A 158 2.47 -11.12 -3.22
C THR A 158 2.90 -10.59 -4.61
N ASP A 159 2.33 -11.10 -5.70
CA ASP A 159 2.65 -10.63 -7.06
C ASP A 159 1.75 -9.44 -7.45
N PRO A 160 2.33 -8.23 -7.65
CA PRO A 160 1.58 -7.04 -8.07
C PRO A 160 0.86 -7.18 -9.43
N MET A 161 1.21 -8.18 -10.22
CA MET A 161 0.57 -8.45 -11.52
C MET A 161 -0.65 -9.36 -11.40
N ALA A 162 -0.92 -9.93 -10.23
CA ALA A 162 -2.06 -10.79 -9.99
C ALA A 162 -3.35 -9.97 -9.74
N LEU A 163 -4.50 -10.57 -10.10
CA LEU A 163 -5.83 -9.96 -9.90
C LEU A 163 -6.21 -9.81 -8.42
N ASN A 164 -5.67 -10.68 -7.59
CA ASN A 164 -5.90 -10.73 -6.15
C ASN A 164 -4.63 -10.37 -5.36
N TYR A 165 -3.79 -9.49 -5.92
CA TYR A 165 -2.63 -8.96 -5.20
C TYR A 165 -3.05 -8.35 -3.87
N ASP A 166 -2.37 -8.76 -2.82
CA ASP A 166 -2.51 -8.19 -1.48
C ASP A 166 -1.20 -7.47 -1.09
N ALA A 167 -1.24 -6.15 -1.10
CA ALA A 167 -0.07 -5.33 -0.75
C ALA A 167 0.37 -5.49 0.71
N THR A 168 -0.46 -6.08 1.58
CA THR A 168 -0.12 -6.36 2.97
C THR A 168 0.50 -7.73 3.17
N ALA A 169 0.35 -8.64 2.19
CA ALA A 169 0.93 -9.97 2.25
C ALA A 169 2.45 -9.93 2.17
N ASN A 170 3.12 -10.64 3.07
CA ASN A 170 4.57 -10.84 3.09
C ASN A 170 4.97 -12.31 2.89
N ASN A 171 3.99 -13.19 2.71
CA ASN A 171 4.17 -14.60 2.42
C ASN A 171 3.22 -15.02 1.29
N ASP A 172 3.78 -15.41 0.15
CA ASP A 172 2.99 -15.94 -0.96
C ASP A 172 2.39 -17.29 -0.56
N ASP A 173 1.07 -17.37 -0.57
CA ASP A 173 0.33 -18.59 -0.25
C ASP A 173 -0.01 -19.44 -1.50
N GLY A 174 0.48 -19.05 -2.67
CA GLY A 174 0.25 -19.71 -3.94
C GLY A 174 -1.15 -19.48 -4.53
N THR A 175 -1.91 -18.51 -4.00
CA THR A 175 -3.27 -18.20 -4.48
C THR A 175 -3.31 -17.14 -5.56
N CYS A 176 -2.15 -16.67 -6.05
CA CYS A 176 -2.11 -15.64 -7.09
C CYS A 176 -2.93 -16.03 -8.33
N ALA A 177 -3.91 -15.21 -8.66
CA ALA A 177 -4.78 -15.40 -9.81
C ALA A 177 -4.42 -14.40 -10.92
N TYR A 178 -4.27 -14.91 -12.13
CA TYR A 178 -3.89 -14.08 -13.27
C TYR A 178 -5.01 -14.04 -14.31
N CYS A 179 -5.09 -12.95 -15.05
CA CYS A 179 -5.99 -12.87 -16.19
C CYS A 179 -5.50 -13.80 -17.30
N THR A 180 -6.27 -14.82 -17.61
CA THR A 180 -6.03 -15.73 -18.75
C THR A 180 -6.74 -15.29 -20.01
N GLY A 181 -7.68 -14.35 -19.92
CA GLY A 181 -8.42 -13.74 -21.01
C GLY A 181 -7.90 -12.35 -21.39
N THR A 182 -8.80 -11.48 -21.74
CA THR A 182 -8.52 -10.10 -22.17
C THR A 182 -8.99 -9.10 -21.11
N PHE A 183 -8.13 -8.17 -20.72
CA PHE A 183 -8.54 -7.05 -19.86
C PHE A 183 -9.42 -6.06 -20.64
N ILE A 184 -10.62 -5.86 -20.16
CA ILE A 184 -11.54 -4.85 -20.67
C ILE A 184 -11.67 -3.74 -19.63
N THR A 185 -11.53 -2.49 -20.06
CA THR A 185 -11.83 -1.34 -19.23
C THR A 185 -13.29 -0.94 -19.41
N LEU A 186 -14.11 -1.12 -18.37
CA LEU A 186 -15.47 -0.60 -18.31
C LEU A 186 -15.40 0.82 -17.71
N SER A 187 -15.62 1.82 -18.55
CA SER A 187 -15.78 3.22 -18.12
C SER A 187 -17.25 3.53 -17.97
N MET A 188 -17.66 3.90 -16.78
CA MET A 188 -19.02 4.23 -16.39
C MET A 188 -19.14 5.72 -16.11
N VAL A 189 -20.19 6.36 -16.59
CA VAL A 189 -20.42 7.81 -16.42
C VAL A 189 -21.88 8.04 -15.99
N ASP A 190 -22.02 8.92 -15.02
CA ASP A 190 -23.29 9.47 -14.57
C ASP A 190 -23.34 10.97 -14.88
N SER A 191 -24.32 11.41 -15.65
CA SER A 191 -24.40 12.80 -16.13
C SER A 191 -24.86 13.80 -15.06
N TYR A 192 -25.52 13.36 -14.01
CA TYR A 192 -25.93 14.19 -12.88
C TYR A 192 -24.84 14.25 -11.79
N GLY A 193 -24.15 13.15 -11.56
CA GLY A 193 -22.99 13.07 -10.66
C GLY A 193 -23.30 12.58 -9.26
N ASP A 194 -24.44 11.94 -9.04
CA ASP A 194 -24.82 11.35 -7.74
C ASP A 194 -24.76 9.82 -7.70
N GLY A 195 -24.39 9.20 -8.83
CA GLY A 195 -24.27 7.77 -9.02
C GLY A 195 -25.43 7.19 -9.83
N TRP A 196 -25.33 5.91 -10.17
CA TRP A 196 -26.28 5.25 -11.08
C TRP A 196 -27.65 4.88 -10.44
N ASN A 197 -27.88 5.28 -9.19
CA ASN A 197 -29.19 5.22 -8.52
C ASN A 197 -29.89 3.84 -8.62
N GLY A 198 -29.09 2.77 -8.51
CA GLY A 198 -29.53 1.39 -8.60
C GLY A 198 -29.44 0.78 -9.99
N ALA A 199 -29.11 1.53 -11.05
CA ALA A 199 -28.77 0.95 -12.33
C ALA A 199 -27.47 0.15 -12.26
N THR A 200 -27.39 -0.94 -13.03
CA THR A 200 -26.22 -1.82 -13.09
C THR A 200 -25.86 -2.17 -14.51
N TRP A 201 -24.60 -2.54 -14.72
CA TRP A 201 -24.10 -3.12 -15.95
C TRP A 201 -23.68 -4.56 -15.71
N THR A 202 -24.11 -5.47 -16.58
CA THR A 202 -23.76 -6.89 -16.56
C THR A 202 -23.41 -7.39 -17.94
N ALA A 203 -22.48 -8.34 -18.04
CA ALA A 203 -22.16 -9.07 -19.26
C ALA A 203 -22.24 -10.57 -19.00
N THR A 204 -23.00 -11.28 -19.83
CA THR A 204 -23.18 -12.74 -19.74
C THR A 204 -22.61 -13.40 -20.98
N GLY A 205 -21.60 -14.29 -20.80
CA GLY A 205 -20.98 -15.04 -21.89
C GLY A 205 -21.95 -16.01 -22.55
N SER A 206 -22.08 -15.93 -23.88
CA SER A 206 -23.01 -16.75 -24.64
C SER A 206 -22.62 -18.22 -24.70
N SER A 207 -21.30 -18.51 -24.71
CA SER A 207 -20.77 -19.89 -24.71
C SER A 207 -20.51 -20.42 -23.31
N THR A 208 -20.00 -19.58 -22.42
CA THR A 208 -19.57 -20.00 -21.08
C THR A 208 -20.68 -19.88 -20.04
N GLY A 209 -21.63 -18.96 -20.24
CA GLY A 209 -22.60 -18.57 -19.23
C GLY A 209 -21.97 -17.76 -18.06
N THR A 210 -20.69 -17.41 -18.14
CA THR A 210 -20.00 -16.60 -17.12
C THR A 210 -20.63 -15.22 -17.07
N VAL A 211 -20.94 -14.75 -15.86
CA VAL A 211 -21.51 -13.42 -15.62
C VAL A 211 -20.48 -12.51 -14.98
N TYR A 212 -20.24 -11.38 -15.61
CA TYR A 212 -19.41 -10.28 -15.09
C TYR A 212 -20.31 -9.15 -14.59
N GLY A 213 -20.05 -8.66 -13.39
CA GLY A 213 -20.90 -7.68 -12.71
C GLY A 213 -21.76 -8.29 -11.60
N PRO A 214 -22.77 -7.57 -11.08
CA PRO A 214 -23.19 -6.23 -11.52
C PRO A 214 -22.20 -5.14 -11.14
N TYR A 215 -21.87 -4.25 -12.08
CA TYR A 215 -21.08 -3.04 -11.85
C TYR A 215 -22.00 -1.83 -11.81
N THR A 216 -21.66 -0.84 -10.98
CA THR A 216 -22.46 0.38 -10.78
C THR A 216 -21.60 1.52 -10.28
N ILE A 217 -22.08 2.74 -10.35
CA ILE A 217 -21.54 3.89 -9.65
C ILE A 217 -22.39 4.12 -8.40
N ALA A 218 -21.81 3.88 -7.21
CA ALA A 218 -22.52 4.07 -5.95
C ALA A 218 -22.72 5.55 -5.62
N SER A 219 -21.77 6.42 -6.02
CA SER A 219 -21.84 7.88 -5.88
C SER A 219 -20.79 8.54 -6.78
N GLY A 220 -21.04 9.78 -7.22
CA GLY A 220 -20.14 10.53 -8.09
C GLY A 220 -20.44 10.36 -9.57
N ALA A 221 -19.73 11.12 -10.42
CA ALA A 221 -20.04 11.26 -11.85
C ALA A 221 -19.37 10.19 -12.73
N ALA A 222 -18.41 9.42 -12.24
CA ALA A 222 -17.74 8.39 -13.05
C ALA A 222 -17.10 7.32 -12.17
N ALA A 223 -16.97 6.12 -12.73
CA ALA A 223 -16.16 5.03 -12.19
C ALA A 223 -15.55 4.23 -13.35
N THR A 224 -14.47 3.51 -13.06
CA THR A 224 -13.78 2.65 -14.03
C THR A 224 -13.47 1.33 -13.37
N GLU A 225 -13.81 0.22 -14.07
CA GLU A 225 -13.49 -1.14 -13.64
C GLU A 225 -12.61 -1.83 -14.68
N MET A 226 -11.61 -2.56 -14.24
CA MET A 226 -10.79 -3.42 -15.08
C MET A 226 -11.27 -4.86 -14.92
N ILE A 227 -11.80 -5.43 -16.00
CA ILE A 227 -12.46 -6.74 -15.99
C ILE A 227 -11.64 -7.70 -16.84
N CYS A 228 -11.21 -8.82 -16.27
CA CYS A 228 -10.61 -9.91 -17.02
C CYS A 228 -11.72 -10.78 -17.62
N MET A 229 -11.91 -10.73 -18.93
CA MET A 229 -12.97 -11.45 -19.62
C MET A 229 -12.38 -12.51 -20.56
N ASP A 230 -12.98 -13.67 -20.59
CA ASP A 230 -12.64 -14.73 -21.54
C ASP A 230 -13.01 -14.35 -22.97
N ASP A 231 -12.43 -15.02 -23.97
CA ASP A 231 -12.80 -14.83 -25.37
C ASP A 231 -14.19 -15.43 -25.63
N ASP A 232 -15.20 -14.58 -25.75
CA ASP A 232 -16.62 -14.99 -25.95
C ASP A 232 -17.45 -13.84 -26.56
N CYS A 233 -18.66 -14.14 -26.91
CA CYS A 233 -19.72 -13.18 -27.16
C CYS A 233 -20.53 -12.95 -25.89
N TYR A 234 -20.81 -11.72 -25.57
CA TYR A 234 -21.44 -11.32 -24.32
C TYR A 234 -22.77 -10.61 -24.58
N ASP A 235 -23.82 -11.06 -23.92
CA ASP A 235 -25.05 -10.31 -23.79
C ASP A 235 -24.88 -9.25 -22.70
N ILE A 236 -24.95 -7.98 -23.10
CA ILE A 236 -24.81 -6.83 -22.20
C ILE A 236 -26.20 -6.34 -21.80
N ILE A 237 -26.38 -6.14 -20.51
CA ILE A 237 -27.58 -5.49 -19.95
C ILE A 237 -27.12 -4.35 -19.06
N ALA A 238 -27.60 -3.11 -19.31
CA ALA A 238 -27.39 -1.98 -18.45
C ALA A 238 -28.72 -1.28 -18.13
N GLY A 239 -28.95 -0.95 -16.85
CA GLY A 239 -30.13 -0.25 -16.37
C GLY A 239 -30.73 -0.83 -15.11
N GLY A 240 -32.04 -0.60 -14.90
CA GLY A 240 -32.80 -1.08 -13.74
C GLY A 240 -32.75 -0.09 -12.55
N GLY A 241 -32.23 1.11 -12.75
CA GLY A 241 -32.21 2.17 -11.77
C GLY A 241 -33.41 3.12 -11.83
N SER A 242 -33.36 4.15 -11.01
CA SER A 242 -34.40 5.20 -10.97
C SER A 242 -34.19 6.30 -12.01
N TRP A 243 -32.95 6.47 -12.49
CA TRP A 243 -32.54 7.57 -13.38
C TRP A 243 -31.71 7.04 -14.56
N ASP A 244 -32.21 6.02 -15.25
CA ASP A 244 -31.52 5.36 -16.39
C ASP A 244 -31.06 6.35 -17.48
N ALA A 245 -31.72 7.50 -17.64
CA ALA A 245 -31.34 8.54 -18.61
C ALA A 245 -29.99 9.23 -18.31
N GLU A 246 -29.45 9.10 -17.10
CA GLU A 246 -28.19 9.68 -16.66
C GLU A 246 -27.00 8.73 -16.89
N VAL A 247 -27.30 7.46 -17.14
CA VAL A 247 -26.34 6.37 -17.29
C VAL A 247 -25.73 6.37 -18.68
N SER A 248 -24.41 6.32 -18.74
CA SER A 248 -23.66 5.96 -19.95
C SER A 248 -22.40 5.16 -19.62
N TRP A 249 -21.96 4.33 -20.58
CA TRP A 249 -20.83 3.45 -20.37
C TRP A 249 -20.11 3.10 -21.67
N TYR A 250 -18.84 2.71 -21.55
CA TYR A 250 -17.95 2.29 -22.63
C TYR A 250 -17.16 1.06 -22.18
N ALA A 251 -17.17 -0.02 -22.96
CA ALA A 251 -16.28 -1.16 -22.81
C ALA A 251 -15.13 -1.01 -23.80
N ILE A 252 -13.90 -0.92 -23.32
CA ILE A 252 -12.73 -0.53 -24.08
C ILE A 252 -11.69 -1.67 -24.03
N SER A 253 -11.14 -2.04 -25.20
CA SER A 253 -10.08 -3.04 -25.31
C SER A 253 -8.73 -2.53 -24.76
N PRO A 254 -7.74 -3.41 -24.52
CA PRO A 254 -6.38 -2.98 -24.14
C PRO A 254 -5.67 -2.08 -25.17
N LEU A 255 -6.12 -2.11 -26.43
CA LEU A 255 -5.60 -1.28 -27.50
C LEU A 255 -6.30 0.08 -27.61
N GLY A 256 -7.32 0.33 -26.77
CA GLY A 256 -8.09 1.55 -26.74
C GLY A 256 -9.31 1.57 -27.67
N ASP A 257 -9.62 0.45 -28.34
CA ASP A 257 -10.82 0.35 -29.20
C ASP A 257 -12.08 0.19 -28.35
N THR A 258 -13.14 0.91 -28.69
CA THR A 258 -14.44 0.72 -28.06
C THR A 258 -15.10 -0.55 -28.61
N LEU A 259 -15.26 -1.54 -27.75
CA LEU A 259 -15.91 -2.82 -28.08
C LEU A 259 -17.43 -2.71 -28.07
N ALA A 260 -17.98 -1.96 -27.12
CA ALA A 260 -19.38 -1.62 -26.99
C ALA A 260 -19.54 -0.34 -26.16
N SER A 261 -20.64 0.36 -26.35
CA SER A 261 -21.00 1.53 -25.55
C SER A 261 -22.50 1.74 -25.57
N GLY A 262 -23.03 2.39 -24.54
CA GLY A 262 -24.46 2.66 -24.48
C GLY A 262 -24.85 3.52 -23.28
N GLY A 263 -26.17 3.67 -23.13
CA GLY A 263 -26.80 4.25 -21.93
C GLY A 263 -27.55 3.19 -21.15
N ALA A 264 -28.68 3.59 -20.56
CA ALA A 264 -29.65 2.70 -19.96
C ALA A 264 -31.08 3.18 -20.34
N PRO A 265 -32.06 2.27 -20.49
CA PRO A 265 -31.88 0.81 -20.52
C PRO A 265 -31.16 0.37 -21.81
N PHE A 266 -30.29 -0.63 -21.70
CA PHE A 266 -29.53 -1.17 -22.83
C PHE A 266 -29.53 -2.71 -22.81
N SER A 267 -29.65 -3.29 -23.99
CA SER A 267 -29.46 -4.72 -24.19
C SER A 267 -28.96 -4.95 -25.62
N ASP A 268 -27.72 -5.40 -25.75
CA ASP A 268 -27.06 -5.72 -27.03
C ASP A 268 -25.85 -6.64 -26.76
N ASN A 269 -25.14 -7.02 -27.80
CA ASN A 269 -24.02 -7.94 -27.73
C ASN A 269 -22.69 -7.22 -27.83
N MET A 270 -21.70 -7.76 -27.13
CA MET A 270 -20.30 -7.36 -27.20
C MET A 270 -19.41 -8.56 -27.55
N SER A 271 -18.43 -8.36 -28.40
CA SER A 271 -17.42 -9.37 -28.72
C SER A 271 -16.11 -9.09 -28.00
N VAL A 272 -15.57 -10.10 -27.34
CA VAL A 272 -14.20 -10.10 -26.81
C VAL A 272 -13.43 -11.20 -27.55
N ASN A 273 -12.59 -10.82 -28.51
CA ASN A 273 -11.77 -11.71 -29.33
C ASN A 273 -12.53 -12.89 -29.98
N ALA A 274 -13.84 -12.78 -30.12
CA ALA A 274 -14.69 -13.82 -30.66
C ALA A 274 -15.49 -13.32 -31.85
N PHE A 275 -15.88 -14.22 -32.75
CA PHE A 275 -16.82 -13.90 -33.81
C PHE A 275 -18.25 -14.12 -33.32
N CYS A 276 -18.94 -13.03 -33.04
CA CYS A 276 -20.32 -13.08 -32.57
C CYS A 276 -21.28 -13.18 -33.76
N PRO A 277 -22.18 -14.19 -33.81
CA PRO A 277 -23.25 -14.20 -34.79
C PRO A 277 -24.16 -12.99 -34.51
N THR A 278 -24.30 -12.11 -35.50
CA THR A 278 -25.30 -11.07 -35.46
C THR A 278 -26.67 -11.78 -35.52
N TYR A 279 -27.44 -11.75 -34.44
CA TYR A 279 -28.85 -12.12 -34.54
C TYR A 279 -29.53 -11.08 -35.43
N GLY A 280 -29.80 -11.46 -36.68
CA GLY A 280 -30.51 -10.62 -37.60
C GLY A 280 -31.88 -10.22 -37.05
N CYS A 281 -32.25 -8.97 -37.27
CA CYS A 281 -33.58 -8.40 -36.99
C CYS A 281 -34.71 -9.22 -37.58
#